data_0bdc14bced1caaab9738e7f66d6de456
#
_entry.id   0bdc14bced1caaab9738e7f66d6de456
#
_cell.length_a   1.000
_cell.length_b   1.000
_cell.length_c   1.000
_cell.angle_alpha   90.00
_cell.angle_beta   90.00
_cell.angle_gamma   90.00
#
_symmetry.space_group_name_H-M   'P 1'
#
loop_
_entity.id
_entity.type
_entity.pdbx_description
1 polymer ?
#
loop_
_entity_poly.entity_id
_entity_poly.type
_entity_poly.pdbx_seq_one_letter_code
_entity_poly.pdbx_strand_id
1 'polypeptide(L)'
;MTNEKKRQNVVAEILNNSADPGRIGRAFEIMCARENSRKTTVAKQNETDVYVKFSINGKIRYIPAECKTTGGRIGSLLDGTNKARFVIYSLDFVQKHKATKTRPEWEEHRHIDPVIIPTAIFIAKLKELNAIKAMRRDGELDGDYAIQPSNKRWYEWLSEWPVEFNREWTYEECDFEGLGL
;
A
#
# COMPACT_ATOMS: atom_id res chain seq x y z
N MET A 1 -25.37 -14.09 -10.52
CA MET A 1 -24.01 -14.03 -9.94
C MET A 1 -23.93 -12.78 -9.10
N THR A 2 -23.62 -12.89 -7.82
CA THR A 2 -23.50 -11.73 -6.93
C THR A 2 -22.34 -10.85 -7.35
N ASN A 3 -22.38 -9.55 -7.06
CA ASN A 3 -21.29 -8.62 -7.38
C ASN A 3 -19.96 -9.03 -6.74
N GLU A 4 -20.03 -9.69 -5.59
CA GLU A 4 -18.90 -10.27 -4.87
C GLU A 4 -18.19 -11.37 -5.66
N LYS A 5 -18.97 -12.32 -6.22
CA LYS A 5 -18.41 -13.42 -7.01
C LYS A 5 -17.79 -12.92 -8.32
N LYS A 6 -18.36 -11.86 -8.93
CA LYS A 6 -17.76 -11.21 -10.10
C LYS A 6 -16.41 -10.59 -9.77
N ARG A 7 -16.25 -9.96 -8.58
CA ARG A 7 -14.99 -9.38 -8.15
C ARG A 7 -13.93 -10.42 -7.85
N GLN A 8 -14.29 -11.50 -7.15
CA GLN A 8 -13.37 -12.60 -6.88
C GLN A 8 -12.81 -13.16 -8.17
N ASN A 9 -13.65 -13.32 -9.18
CA ASN A 9 -13.22 -13.78 -10.49
C ASN A 9 -12.28 -12.80 -11.18
N VAL A 10 -12.58 -11.48 -11.12
CA VAL A 10 -11.71 -10.43 -11.68
C VAL A 10 -10.35 -10.39 -10.98
N VAL A 11 -10.33 -10.47 -9.66
CA VAL A 11 -9.07 -10.52 -8.89
C VAL A 11 -8.26 -11.75 -9.25
N ALA A 12 -8.89 -12.93 -9.29
CA ALA A 12 -8.23 -14.18 -9.67
C ALA A 12 -7.67 -14.12 -11.09
N GLU A 13 -8.43 -13.58 -12.03
CA GLU A 13 -7.99 -13.40 -13.42
C GLU A 13 -6.79 -12.45 -13.52
N ILE A 14 -6.83 -11.31 -12.83
CA ILE A 14 -5.73 -10.34 -12.79
C ILE A 14 -4.47 -10.97 -12.19
N LEU A 15 -4.59 -11.67 -11.08
CA LEU A 15 -3.45 -12.31 -10.41
C LEU A 15 -2.86 -13.44 -11.22
N ASN A 16 -3.69 -14.26 -11.87
CA ASN A 16 -3.24 -15.38 -12.69
C ASN A 16 -2.52 -14.92 -13.97
N ASN A 17 -2.82 -13.73 -14.47
CA ASN A 17 -2.26 -13.21 -15.73
C ASN A 17 -1.15 -12.18 -15.52
N SER A 18 -0.66 -11.95 -14.30
CA SER A 18 0.15 -10.77 -14.06
C SER A 18 1.62 -11.03 -13.79
N ALA A 19 2.43 -10.71 -14.82
CA ALA A 19 3.74 -10.11 -14.58
C ALA A 19 3.68 -8.55 -14.58
N ASP A 20 2.51 -7.95 -14.78
CA ASP A 20 2.32 -6.51 -14.91
C ASP A 20 2.05 -5.86 -13.54
N PRO A 21 2.94 -4.97 -13.02
CA PRO A 21 2.76 -4.30 -11.74
C PRO A 21 1.46 -3.49 -11.64
N GLY A 22 0.98 -2.92 -12.74
CA GLY A 22 -0.27 -2.18 -12.77
C GLY A 22 -1.47 -3.08 -12.51
N ARG A 23 -1.47 -4.29 -13.03
CA ARG A 23 -2.53 -5.29 -12.78
C ARG A 23 -2.50 -5.80 -11.34
N ILE A 24 -1.31 -6.01 -10.78
CA ILE A 24 -1.16 -6.41 -9.37
C ILE A 24 -1.72 -5.31 -8.47
N GLY A 25 -1.37 -4.05 -8.70
CA GLY A 25 -1.91 -2.90 -7.97
C GLY A 25 -3.43 -2.84 -8.05
N ARG A 26 -4.00 -3.02 -9.24
CA ARG A 26 -5.45 -3.04 -9.43
C ARG A 26 -6.15 -4.19 -8.71
N ALA A 27 -5.57 -5.38 -8.73
CA ALA A 27 -6.10 -6.52 -7.98
C ALA A 27 -6.11 -6.22 -6.46
N PHE A 28 -5.04 -5.59 -5.96
CA PHE A 28 -4.93 -5.17 -4.57
C PHE A 28 -5.98 -4.13 -4.19
N GLU A 29 -6.21 -3.10 -5.01
CA GLU A 29 -7.30 -2.12 -4.80
C GLU A 29 -8.67 -2.79 -4.70
N ILE A 30 -8.96 -3.77 -5.58
CA ILE A 30 -10.22 -4.51 -5.56
C ILE A 30 -10.35 -5.34 -4.28
N MET A 31 -9.27 -5.97 -3.83
CA MET A 31 -9.25 -6.70 -2.55
C MET A 31 -9.51 -5.76 -1.37
N CYS A 32 -8.80 -4.63 -1.31
CA CYS A 32 -9.00 -3.62 -0.27
C CYS A 32 -10.43 -3.09 -0.25
N ALA A 33 -10.99 -2.78 -1.41
CA ALA A 33 -12.38 -2.33 -1.54
C ALA A 33 -13.37 -3.38 -1.02
N ARG A 34 -13.09 -4.65 -1.22
CA ARG A 34 -13.91 -5.76 -0.72
C ARG A 34 -13.86 -5.86 0.79
N GLU A 35 -12.66 -5.82 1.36
CA GLU A 35 -12.43 -6.13 2.77
C GLU A 35 -12.76 -4.96 3.70
N ASN A 36 -12.47 -3.70 3.30
CA ASN A 36 -12.51 -2.54 4.18
C ASN A 36 -13.41 -1.40 3.72
N SER A 37 -14.01 -1.50 2.55
CA SER A 37 -14.66 -0.35 1.93
C SER A 37 -16.15 -0.54 1.76
N ARG A 38 -16.87 0.58 1.93
CA ARG A 38 -18.26 0.70 1.55
C ARG A 38 -18.44 0.76 0.03
N LYS A 39 -17.48 1.35 -0.68
CA LYS A 39 -17.49 1.39 -2.14
C LYS A 39 -17.02 0.07 -2.68
N THR A 40 -17.87 -0.50 -3.46
CA THR A 40 -17.63 -1.75 -4.17
C THR A 40 -17.11 -1.52 -5.60
N THR A 41 -16.96 -0.29 -6.01
CA THR A 41 -16.41 0.11 -7.31
C THR A 41 -15.09 0.79 -7.08
N VAL A 42 -14.09 0.36 -7.81
CA VAL A 42 -12.81 1.04 -7.82
C VAL A 42 -13.02 2.46 -8.32
N ALA A 43 -12.43 3.40 -7.63
CA ALA A 43 -12.52 4.82 -7.91
C ALA A 43 -12.13 5.14 -9.37
N LYS A 44 -12.72 6.17 -9.92
CA LYS A 44 -12.31 6.73 -11.21
C LYS A 44 -10.91 7.32 -11.08
N GLN A 45 -10.23 7.47 -12.19
CA GLN A 45 -8.95 8.17 -12.26
C GLN A 45 -9.06 9.53 -11.54
N ASN A 46 -8.13 9.81 -10.59
CA ASN A 46 -8.08 10.96 -9.70
C ASN A 46 -8.99 10.92 -8.45
N GLU A 47 -9.67 9.82 -8.18
CA GLU A 47 -10.32 9.60 -6.90
C GLU A 47 -9.45 8.72 -6.00
N THR A 48 -9.72 8.74 -4.69
CA THR A 48 -9.14 7.80 -3.72
C THR A 48 -9.48 6.34 -4.08
N ASP A 49 -8.52 5.44 -3.95
CA ASP A 49 -8.68 4.04 -4.32
C ASP A 49 -9.82 3.36 -3.55
N VAL A 50 -9.85 3.55 -2.23
CA VAL A 50 -10.86 2.97 -1.35
C VAL A 50 -11.22 3.90 -0.19
N TYR A 51 -12.30 3.57 0.53
CA TYR A 51 -12.68 4.23 1.78
C TYR A 51 -12.65 3.21 2.90
N VAL A 52 -11.85 3.45 3.92
CA VAL A 52 -11.76 2.60 5.10
C VAL A 52 -12.87 3.00 6.09
N LYS A 53 -13.54 2.00 6.64
CA LYS A 53 -14.59 2.16 7.63
C LYS A 53 -13.97 2.30 9.02
N PHE A 54 -14.32 3.37 9.72
CA PHE A 54 -13.94 3.60 11.11
C PHE A 54 -15.17 3.83 11.97
N SER A 55 -15.10 3.39 13.23
CA SER A 55 -16.05 3.76 14.27
C SER A 55 -15.44 4.89 15.11
N ILE A 56 -16.02 6.08 14.99
CA ILE A 56 -15.56 7.28 15.72
C ILE A 56 -16.72 7.78 16.58
N ASN A 57 -16.57 7.76 17.91
CA ASN A 57 -17.60 8.17 18.86
C ASN A 57 -18.97 7.49 18.60
N GLY A 58 -18.96 6.18 18.31
CA GLY A 58 -20.15 5.40 17.99
C GLY A 58 -20.78 5.70 16.61
N LYS A 59 -20.16 6.56 15.80
CA LYS A 59 -20.59 6.87 14.45
C LYS A 59 -19.64 6.27 13.43
N ILE A 60 -20.21 5.60 12.43
CA ILE A 60 -19.41 5.07 11.31
C ILE A 60 -18.98 6.22 10.41
N ARG A 61 -17.67 6.29 10.14
CA ARG A 61 -17.04 7.19 9.20
C ARG A 61 -16.32 6.39 8.12
N TYR A 62 -16.29 6.93 6.93
CA TYR A 62 -15.56 6.39 5.79
C TYR A 62 -14.47 7.36 5.40
N ILE A 63 -13.22 6.95 5.55
CA ILE A 63 -12.05 7.79 5.39
C ILE A 63 -11.28 7.33 4.14
N PRO A 64 -10.89 8.27 3.25
CA PRO A 64 -10.21 7.93 2.01
C PRO A 64 -8.84 7.31 2.26
N ALA A 65 -8.55 6.23 1.57
CA ALA A 65 -7.28 5.53 1.61
C ALA A 65 -6.74 5.22 0.21
N GLU A 66 -5.45 5.23 0.08
CA GLU A 66 -4.70 4.88 -1.12
C GLU A 66 -4.07 3.50 -0.96
N CYS A 67 -4.20 2.65 -1.97
CA CYS A 67 -3.60 1.32 -1.97
C CYS A 67 -2.23 1.35 -2.65
N LYS A 68 -1.21 0.84 -1.97
CA LYS A 68 0.15 0.73 -2.51
C LYS A 68 0.72 -0.66 -2.27
N THR A 69 1.44 -1.17 -3.26
CA THR A 69 2.13 -2.45 -3.16
C THR A 69 3.62 -2.26 -3.44
N THR A 70 4.44 -3.05 -2.79
CA THR A 70 5.90 -3.21 -3.04
C THR A 70 6.60 -1.89 -3.40
N GLY A 71 6.92 -1.65 -4.66
CA GLY A 71 7.61 -0.45 -5.17
C GLY A 71 6.66 0.59 -5.76
N GLY A 72 5.45 0.73 -5.24
CA GLY A 72 4.43 1.63 -5.78
C GLY A 72 4.88 3.10 -5.88
N ARG A 73 4.34 3.81 -6.86
CA ARG A 73 4.57 5.25 -7.04
C ARG A 73 3.88 6.05 -5.95
N ILE A 74 4.56 7.07 -5.44
CA ILE A 74 4.11 7.88 -4.30
C ILE A 74 4.22 9.39 -4.52
N GLY A 75 4.53 9.84 -5.75
CA GLY A 75 4.70 11.26 -6.05
C GLY A 75 3.53 12.11 -5.59
N SER A 76 2.32 11.70 -5.90
CA SER A 76 1.09 12.40 -5.50
C SER A 76 0.83 12.44 -3.99
N LEU A 77 1.31 11.45 -3.24
CA LEU A 77 1.28 11.46 -1.77
C LEU A 77 2.32 12.42 -1.22
N LEU A 78 3.52 12.47 -1.82
CA LEU A 78 4.61 13.34 -1.38
C LEU A 78 4.35 14.82 -1.61
N ASP A 79 3.72 15.17 -2.73
CA ASP A 79 3.38 16.56 -3.10
C ASP A 79 2.05 17.04 -2.52
N GLY A 80 1.28 16.15 -1.87
CA GLY A 80 0.02 16.44 -1.23
C GLY A 80 -1.16 16.62 -2.20
N THR A 81 -1.03 16.26 -3.46
CA THR A 81 -2.15 16.25 -4.42
C THR A 81 -3.12 15.10 -4.16
N ASN A 82 -2.62 13.96 -3.70
CA ASN A 82 -3.45 12.86 -3.21
C ASN A 82 -3.93 13.18 -1.79
N LYS A 83 -5.25 13.17 -1.59
CA LYS A 83 -5.91 13.51 -0.32
C LYS A 83 -6.26 12.31 0.55
N ALA A 84 -5.70 11.14 0.25
CA ALA A 84 -5.87 9.97 1.10
C ALA A 84 -5.33 10.21 2.52
N ARG A 85 -6.12 9.83 3.50
CA ARG A 85 -5.77 9.94 4.93
C ARG A 85 -5.03 8.72 5.44
N PHE A 86 -5.19 7.59 4.76
CA PHE A 86 -4.53 6.34 5.06
C PHE A 86 -3.90 5.76 3.80
N VAL A 87 -2.84 5.01 4.00
CA VAL A 87 -2.25 4.14 2.98
C VAL A 87 -2.46 2.70 3.44
N ILE A 88 -3.04 1.89 2.56
CA ILE A 88 -3.08 0.44 2.74
C ILE A 88 -1.91 -0.11 1.94
N TYR A 89 -0.93 -0.66 2.62
CA TYR A 89 0.32 -1.09 2.01
C TYR A 89 0.57 -2.58 2.21
N SER A 90 1.00 -3.24 1.15
CA SER A 90 1.52 -4.61 1.20
C SER A 90 2.88 -4.68 0.53
N LEU A 91 3.71 -5.61 0.97
CA LEU A 91 5.03 -5.84 0.38
C LEU A 91 5.17 -7.32 0.03
N ASP A 92 5.60 -7.56 -1.19
CA ASP A 92 6.07 -8.86 -1.65
C ASP A 92 7.30 -8.64 -2.52
N PHE A 93 8.47 -8.93 -1.98
CA PHE A 93 9.74 -8.60 -2.60
C PHE A 93 10.74 -9.74 -2.45
N VAL A 94 11.36 -10.09 -3.57
CA VAL A 94 12.43 -11.09 -3.63
C VAL A 94 13.73 -10.41 -4.02
N GLN A 95 14.70 -10.47 -3.12
CA GLN A 95 16.05 -9.99 -3.40
C GLN A 95 16.98 -11.17 -3.72
N LYS A 96 17.54 -11.16 -4.93
CA LYS A 96 18.52 -12.14 -5.36
C LYS A 96 19.93 -11.69 -4.98
N HIS A 97 20.64 -12.57 -4.28
CA HIS A 97 22.02 -12.36 -3.89
C HIS A 97 22.92 -13.29 -4.71
N LYS A 98 23.85 -12.71 -5.44
CA LYS A 98 24.81 -13.47 -6.26
C LYS A 98 25.71 -14.34 -5.39
N ALA A 99 26.14 -15.46 -5.95
CA ALA A 99 27.15 -16.30 -5.33
C ALA A 99 28.44 -15.51 -5.06
N THR A 100 29.05 -15.77 -3.91
CA THR A 100 30.37 -15.27 -3.52
C THR A 100 31.34 -16.46 -3.36
N LYS A 101 32.62 -16.19 -3.08
CA LYS A 101 33.61 -17.26 -2.84
C LYS A 101 33.23 -18.20 -1.67
N THR A 102 32.43 -17.68 -0.72
CA THR A 102 32.10 -18.37 0.53
C THR A 102 30.62 -18.72 0.67
N ARG A 103 29.77 -18.25 -0.25
CA ARG A 103 28.32 -18.46 -0.21
C ARG A 103 27.76 -18.73 -1.60
N PRO A 104 26.89 -19.74 -1.76
CA PRO A 104 26.15 -19.92 -3.02
C PRO A 104 25.17 -18.77 -3.24
N GLU A 105 24.62 -18.68 -4.43
CA GLU A 105 23.49 -17.79 -4.74
C GLU A 105 22.31 -18.12 -3.82
N TRP A 106 21.63 -17.08 -3.34
CA TRP A 106 20.46 -17.23 -2.46
C TRP A 106 19.45 -16.09 -2.67
N GLU A 107 18.22 -16.35 -2.28
CA GLU A 107 17.11 -15.38 -2.37
C GLU A 107 16.61 -15.03 -0.96
N GLU A 108 16.37 -13.75 -0.75
CA GLU A 108 15.71 -13.22 0.44
C GLU A 108 14.28 -12.82 0.08
N HIS A 109 13.30 -13.44 0.73
CA HIS A 109 11.89 -13.09 0.58
C HIS A 109 11.47 -12.17 1.71
N ARG A 110 10.85 -11.05 1.37
CA ARG A 110 10.25 -10.09 2.30
C ARG A 110 8.79 -9.97 1.98
N HIS A 111 7.96 -10.35 2.93
CA HIS A 111 6.52 -10.32 2.77
C HIS A 111 5.88 -9.59 3.94
N ILE A 112 4.98 -8.66 3.64
CA ILE A 112 4.12 -7.96 4.61
C ILE A 112 2.70 -8.04 4.08
N ASP A 113 1.83 -8.66 4.86
CA ASP A 113 0.39 -8.63 4.63
C ASP A 113 -0.13 -7.19 4.67
N PRO A 114 -1.26 -6.88 4.02
CA PRO A 114 -1.79 -5.53 4.00
C PRO A 114 -1.92 -4.91 5.38
N VAL A 115 -1.33 -3.74 5.56
CA VAL A 115 -1.40 -2.93 6.78
C VAL A 115 -1.98 -1.56 6.45
N ILE A 116 -2.74 -1.00 7.39
CA ILE A 116 -3.32 0.34 7.30
C ILE A 116 -2.44 1.30 8.09
N ILE A 117 -1.91 2.30 7.42
CA ILE A 117 -0.99 3.27 8.02
C ILE A 117 -1.52 4.68 7.73
N PRO A 118 -1.62 5.58 8.72
CA PRO A 118 -1.91 6.98 8.46
C PRO A 118 -0.92 7.58 7.47
N THR A 119 -1.41 8.29 6.47
CA THR A 119 -0.58 8.81 5.37
C THR A 119 0.58 9.66 5.86
N ALA A 120 0.36 10.50 6.87
CA ALA A 120 1.41 11.35 7.43
C ALA A 120 2.55 10.51 8.05
N ILE A 121 2.23 9.45 8.79
CA ILE A 121 3.21 8.52 9.38
C ILE A 121 3.95 7.76 8.28
N PHE A 122 3.22 7.26 7.28
CA PHE A 122 3.78 6.53 6.15
C PHE A 122 4.84 7.34 5.42
N ILE A 123 4.51 8.58 5.05
CA ILE A 123 5.42 9.49 4.34
C ILE A 123 6.61 9.89 5.22
N ALA A 124 6.36 10.26 6.48
CA ALA A 124 7.42 10.65 7.40
C ALA A 124 8.42 9.52 7.58
N LYS A 125 7.95 8.28 7.72
CA LYS A 125 8.81 7.12 7.90
C LYS A 125 9.58 6.75 6.62
N LEU A 126 8.97 6.85 5.46
CA LEU A 126 9.68 6.66 4.18
C LEU A 126 10.86 7.63 4.02
N LYS A 127 10.66 8.89 4.40
CA LYS A 127 11.72 9.93 4.37
C LYS A 127 12.80 9.64 5.41
N GLU A 128 12.42 9.39 6.67
CA GLU A 128 13.34 9.08 7.76
C GLU A 128 14.26 7.89 7.43
N LEU A 129 13.71 6.84 6.85
CA LEU A 129 14.45 5.63 6.53
C LEU A 129 15.14 5.68 5.15
N ASN A 130 15.00 6.79 4.44
CA ASN A 130 15.49 6.93 3.06
C ASN A 130 15.00 5.79 2.13
N ALA A 131 13.72 5.45 2.26
CA ALA A 131 13.08 4.35 1.53
C ALA A 131 12.35 4.83 0.26
N ILE A 132 12.73 5.99 -0.26
CA ILE A 132 12.18 6.61 -1.46
C ILE A 132 13.26 6.63 -2.54
N LYS A 133 12.90 6.29 -3.76
CA LYS A 133 13.77 6.43 -4.92
C LYS A 133 13.10 7.30 -5.98
N ALA A 134 13.89 8.17 -6.63
CA ALA A 134 13.44 8.88 -7.82
C ALA A 134 13.27 7.88 -8.97
N MET A 135 12.20 8.05 -9.72
CA MET A 135 11.91 7.25 -10.90
C MET A 135 12.70 7.80 -12.10
N ARG A 136 13.07 6.89 -12.99
CA ARG A 136 13.73 7.22 -14.24
C ARG A 136 12.98 6.61 -15.42
N ARG A 137 12.92 7.36 -16.50
CA ARG A 137 12.45 6.89 -17.80
C ARG A 137 13.56 7.18 -18.81
N ASP A 138 13.96 6.18 -19.58
CA ASP A 138 15.02 6.29 -20.61
C ASP A 138 16.34 6.89 -20.06
N GLY A 139 16.65 6.60 -18.78
CA GLY A 139 17.86 7.07 -18.10
C GLY A 139 17.74 8.45 -17.45
N GLU A 140 16.68 9.21 -17.72
CA GLU A 140 16.43 10.53 -17.15
C GLU A 140 15.41 10.47 -15.98
N LEU A 141 15.48 11.45 -15.08
CA LEU A 141 14.48 11.59 -14.00
C LEU A 141 13.14 11.95 -14.61
N ASP A 142 12.09 11.20 -14.26
CA ASP A 142 10.72 11.47 -14.75
C ASP A 142 9.90 12.38 -13.82
N GLY A 143 10.50 12.85 -12.73
CA GLY A 143 9.87 13.73 -11.76
C GLY A 143 8.96 13.01 -10.75
N ASP A 144 8.83 11.69 -10.84
CA ASP A 144 8.06 10.89 -9.90
C ASP A 144 8.96 10.12 -8.94
N TYR A 145 8.36 9.58 -7.90
CA TYR A 145 9.03 8.85 -6.83
C TYR A 145 8.30 7.53 -6.55
N ALA A 146 9.07 6.54 -6.13
CA ALA A 146 8.55 5.23 -5.74
C ALA A 146 9.15 4.76 -4.42
N ILE A 147 8.46 3.84 -3.76
CA ILE A 147 8.98 3.13 -2.59
C ILE A 147 10.14 2.24 -3.02
N GLN A 148 11.19 2.20 -2.20
CA GLN A 148 12.33 1.31 -2.40
C GLN A 148 12.15 0.01 -1.61
N PRO A 149 11.63 -1.07 -2.22
CA PRO A 149 11.26 -2.30 -1.50
C PRO A 149 12.49 -3.05 -0.97
N SER A 150 13.66 -2.82 -1.54
CA SER A 150 14.93 -3.41 -1.08
C SER A 150 15.46 -2.79 0.22
N ASN A 151 14.89 -1.67 0.70
CA ASN A 151 15.32 -1.04 1.93
C ASN A 151 14.96 -1.92 3.14
N LYS A 152 15.99 -2.46 3.81
CA LYS A 152 15.82 -3.38 4.92
C LYS A 152 15.15 -2.73 6.13
N ARG A 153 15.53 -1.49 6.47
CA ARG A 153 14.95 -0.75 7.60
C ARG A 153 13.47 -0.47 7.40
N TRP A 154 13.06 -0.22 6.16
CA TRP A 154 11.65 -0.07 5.80
C TRP A 154 10.87 -1.37 6.07
N TYR A 155 11.40 -2.51 5.63
CA TYR A 155 10.79 -3.81 5.89
C TYR A 155 10.71 -4.13 7.39
N GLU A 156 11.79 -3.89 8.14
CA GLU A 156 11.83 -4.12 9.59
C GLU A 156 10.77 -3.26 10.31
N TRP A 157 10.65 -1.99 9.97
CA TRP A 157 9.63 -1.12 10.54
C TRP A 157 8.21 -1.59 10.22
N LEU A 158 7.94 -1.98 8.98
CA LEU A 158 6.63 -2.50 8.58
C LEU A 158 6.26 -3.79 9.32
N SER A 159 7.22 -4.68 9.53
CA SER A 159 6.99 -5.95 10.23
C SER A 159 6.62 -5.76 11.71
N GLU A 160 7.00 -4.63 12.29
CA GLU A 160 6.65 -4.23 13.67
C GLU A 160 5.36 -3.40 13.75
N TRP A 161 4.79 -3.00 12.63
CA TRP A 161 3.58 -2.18 12.61
C TRP A 161 2.38 -2.97 13.12
N PRO A 162 1.72 -2.56 14.23
CA PRO A 162 0.73 -3.38 14.94
C PRO A 162 -0.67 -3.37 14.30
N VAL A 163 -0.82 -2.74 13.15
CA VAL A 163 -2.13 -2.54 12.51
C VAL A 163 -2.54 -3.78 11.74
N GLU A 164 -3.72 -4.30 12.06
CA GLU A 164 -4.33 -5.40 11.34
C GLU A 164 -5.23 -4.88 10.22
N PHE A 165 -5.22 -5.58 9.11
CA PHE A 165 -6.17 -5.41 8.04
C PHE A 165 -7.55 -5.90 8.50
N ASN A 166 -8.63 -5.33 8.04
CA ASN A 166 -10.02 -5.72 8.38
C ASN A 166 -10.49 -5.46 9.80
N ARG A 167 -9.90 -4.56 10.54
CA ARG A 167 -10.45 -4.21 11.83
C ARG A 167 -11.18 -2.87 11.79
N GLU A 168 -12.15 -2.70 12.69
CA GLU A 168 -12.72 -1.41 13.00
C GLU A 168 -11.78 -0.67 13.97
N TRP A 169 -11.49 0.58 13.66
CA TRP A 169 -10.63 1.44 14.47
C TRP A 169 -11.49 2.35 15.33
N THR A 170 -11.11 2.54 16.57
CA THR A 170 -11.65 3.58 17.42
C THR A 170 -10.82 4.85 17.31
N TYR A 171 -11.42 5.96 17.65
CA TYR A 171 -10.75 7.25 17.63
C TYR A 171 -9.49 7.26 18.54
N GLU A 172 -9.64 6.68 19.74
CA GLU A 172 -8.57 6.60 20.74
C GLU A 172 -7.39 5.74 20.29
N GLU A 173 -7.63 4.69 19.51
CA GLU A 173 -6.58 3.82 19.02
C GLU A 173 -5.72 4.49 17.95
N CYS A 174 -6.31 5.38 17.17
CA CYS A 174 -5.63 5.99 16.03
C CYS A 174 -5.01 7.35 16.33
N ASP A 175 -5.33 7.97 17.48
CA ASP A 175 -4.91 9.35 17.79
C ASP A 175 -5.10 10.30 16.61
N PHE A 176 -6.32 10.34 16.08
CA PHE A 176 -6.62 11.11 14.87
C PHE A 176 -6.35 12.62 15.04
N GLU A 177 -6.49 13.16 16.25
CA GLU A 177 -6.18 14.57 16.52
C GLU A 177 -4.70 14.84 16.36
N GLY A 178 -3.81 13.98 16.93
CA GLY A 178 -2.37 14.06 16.76
C GLY A 178 -1.91 13.89 15.31
N LEU A 179 -2.72 13.22 14.49
CA LEU A 179 -2.45 13.02 13.06
C LEU A 179 -3.05 14.11 12.17
N GLY A 180 -3.81 15.06 12.72
CA GLY A 180 -4.49 16.12 11.96
C GLY A 180 -5.64 15.61 11.08
N LEU A 181 -6.28 14.51 11.49
CA LEU A 181 -7.39 13.86 10.77
C LEU A 181 -8.77 14.30 11.26
#